data_1ecdafd7c342970eecc2c8ce19af0861
#
_entry.id   1ecdafd7c342970eecc2c8ce19af0861
#
_cell.length_a   1.000
_cell.length_b   1.000
_cell.length_c   1.000
_cell.angle_alpha   90.00
_cell.angle_beta   90.00
_cell.angle_gamma   90.00
#
_symmetry.space_group_name_H-M   'P 1'
#
loop_
_entity.id
_entity.type
_entity.pdbx_description
1 polymer ?
#
loop_
_entity_poly.entity_id
_entity_poly.type
_entity_poly.pdbx_seq_one_letter_code
_entity_poly.pdbx_strand_id
1 'polypeptide(L)'
;MIANIRRWGLVLLSVMLASCGSNSIGPERDINDPTNSLVFAYVDMSEAPTKIDGASLKPQGEEGYWHMTVAGDGQLLTQPYLPLGAYQLATLQGSGFFAGNNVYRFPTYGRNETAVRIQKPGIYFMGAYRYTKVKTGFFEGSKFAIERVKSPSEAELLQRIQKEDWVKGTQWEARIRSRLAELGKK
;
A
#
# COMPACT_ATOMS: atom_id res chain seq x y z
N MET A 1 -38.57 -36.31 38.07
CA MET A 1 -37.23 -35.78 38.35
C MET A 1 -36.40 -35.80 37.07
N ILE A 2 -36.90 -35.21 35.98
CA ILE A 2 -36.24 -35.11 34.66
C ILE A 2 -36.69 -33.79 34.02
N ALA A 3 -36.17 -32.65 34.43
CA ALA A 3 -36.55 -31.35 33.84
C ALA A 3 -35.44 -30.27 33.88
N ASN A 4 -34.19 -30.55 34.11
CA ASN A 4 -33.17 -29.49 34.25
C ASN A 4 -31.91 -29.61 33.38
N ILE A 5 -31.88 -30.53 32.40
CA ILE A 5 -30.65 -30.71 31.56
C ILE A 5 -30.72 -29.93 30.24
N ARG A 6 -31.88 -29.34 29.91
CA ARG A 6 -32.08 -28.69 28.58
C ARG A 6 -31.73 -27.19 28.50
N ARG A 7 -31.37 -26.58 29.63
CA ARG A 7 -31.07 -25.12 29.68
C ARG A 7 -29.60 -24.72 29.64
N TRP A 8 -28.68 -25.67 29.78
CA TRP A 8 -27.23 -25.40 29.81
C TRP A 8 -26.52 -25.56 28.46
N GLY A 9 -27.19 -26.20 27.49
CA GLY A 9 -26.62 -26.42 26.14
C GLY A 9 -26.63 -25.20 25.22
N LEU A 10 -27.45 -24.17 25.52
CA LEU A 10 -27.62 -22.99 24.63
C LEU A 10 -26.71 -21.80 24.97
N VAL A 11 -26.05 -21.81 26.11
CA VAL A 11 -25.15 -20.72 26.52
C VAL A 11 -23.72 -20.94 26.03
N LEU A 12 -23.33 -22.19 25.74
CA LEU A 12 -21.96 -22.53 25.28
C LEU A 12 -21.73 -22.33 23.77
N LEU A 13 -22.80 -22.14 22.99
CA LEU A 13 -22.67 -21.93 21.53
C LEU A 13 -22.53 -20.47 21.12
N SER A 14 -22.75 -19.53 22.05
CA SER A 14 -22.72 -18.09 21.78
C SER A 14 -21.33 -17.44 21.94
N VAL A 15 -20.34 -18.16 22.43
CA VAL A 15 -19.01 -17.61 22.74
C VAL A 15 -17.97 -17.84 21.63
N MET A 16 -18.29 -18.67 20.61
CA MET A 16 -17.33 -19.02 19.54
C MET A 16 -17.42 -18.17 18.28
N LEU A 17 -18.26 -17.11 18.24
CA LEU A 17 -18.41 -16.27 17.06
C LEU A 17 -17.75 -14.88 17.17
N ALA A 18 -16.93 -14.64 18.18
CA ALA A 18 -16.31 -13.33 18.40
C ALA A 18 -14.78 -13.35 18.19
N SER A 19 -14.26 -14.10 17.23
CA SER A 19 -12.81 -14.10 16.96
C SER A 19 -12.46 -14.24 15.49
N CYS A 20 -13.02 -13.38 14.67
CA CYS A 20 -12.44 -13.03 13.37
C CYS A 20 -12.36 -11.50 13.26
N GLY A 21 -11.79 -10.87 14.27
CA GLY A 21 -11.33 -9.51 14.18
C GLY A 21 -9.98 -9.53 13.45
N SER A 22 -9.95 -9.07 12.21
CA SER A 22 -8.72 -8.76 11.52
C SER A 22 -7.90 -7.82 12.41
N ASN A 23 -6.76 -8.31 12.92
CA ASN A 23 -5.80 -7.48 13.67
C ASN A 23 -5.13 -6.43 12.75
N SER A 24 -5.90 -5.48 12.29
CA SER A 24 -5.39 -4.18 11.84
C SER A 24 -5.46 -3.21 13.02
N ILE A 25 -4.78 -3.54 14.11
CA ILE A 25 -4.64 -2.64 15.25
C ILE A 25 -3.43 -1.75 14.96
N GLY A 26 -3.62 -0.78 14.06
CA GLY A 26 -2.88 0.45 14.16
C GLY A 26 -3.73 1.44 14.98
N PRO A 27 -3.15 2.26 15.85
CA PRO A 27 -3.90 3.33 16.48
C PRO A 27 -4.60 4.16 15.40
N GLU A 28 -5.81 4.62 15.68
CA GLU A 28 -6.54 5.53 14.82
C GLU A 28 -5.61 6.72 14.53
N ARG A 29 -5.13 6.83 13.29
CA ARG A 29 -4.08 7.77 12.93
C ARG A 29 -4.73 9.05 12.46
N ASP A 30 -4.40 10.13 13.13
CA ASP A 30 -4.83 11.45 12.70
C ASP A 30 -4.15 11.80 11.37
N ILE A 31 -4.96 12.00 10.32
CA ILE A 31 -4.49 12.44 9.00
C ILE A 31 -3.81 13.81 9.05
N ASN A 32 -4.12 14.61 10.07
CA ASN A 32 -3.59 15.94 10.29
C ASN A 32 -2.37 15.98 11.24
N ASP A 33 -1.88 14.82 11.70
CA ASP A 33 -0.65 14.77 12.49
C ASP A 33 0.53 15.30 11.64
N PRO A 34 1.18 16.41 12.06
CA PRO A 34 2.23 17.05 11.29
C PRO A 34 3.50 16.19 11.17
N THR A 35 3.64 15.15 11.97
CA THR A 35 4.77 14.21 11.90
C THR A 35 4.63 13.16 10.80
N ASN A 36 3.44 13.01 10.24
CA ASN A 36 3.19 12.09 9.14
C ASN A 36 3.90 12.50 7.84
N SER A 37 4.26 11.47 7.08
CA SER A 37 4.74 11.62 5.71
C SER A 37 3.83 10.89 4.73
N LEU A 38 3.59 11.51 3.58
CA LEU A 38 2.92 10.90 2.44
C LEU A 38 3.98 10.22 1.56
N VAL A 39 3.87 8.93 1.40
CA VAL A 39 4.64 8.17 0.41
C VAL A 39 3.71 7.69 -0.69
N PHE A 40 4.14 7.81 -1.93
CA PHE A 40 3.38 7.32 -3.05
C PHE A 40 4.27 6.77 -4.16
N ALA A 41 3.69 5.86 -4.94
CA ALA A 41 4.31 5.22 -6.08
C ALA A 41 3.27 4.99 -7.18
N TYR A 42 3.72 4.82 -8.40
CA TYR A 42 2.88 4.41 -9.52
C TYR A 42 3.40 3.10 -10.09
N VAL A 43 2.50 2.16 -10.36
CA VAL A 43 2.88 0.88 -10.95
C VAL A 43 1.90 0.56 -12.07
N ASP A 44 2.37 0.70 -13.32
CA ASP A 44 1.62 0.31 -14.50
C ASP A 44 1.54 -1.22 -14.59
N MET A 45 0.34 -1.75 -14.36
CA MET A 45 0.02 -3.17 -14.42
C MET A 45 -0.79 -3.54 -15.67
N SER A 46 -0.79 -2.70 -16.68
CA SER A 46 -1.60 -2.94 -17.90
C SER A 46 -1.28 -4.25 -18.60
N GLU A 47 -0.03 -4.71 -18.51
CA GLU A 47 0.43 -6.00 -19.08
C GLU A 47 0.40 -7.15 -18.05
N ALA A 48 0.02 -6.89 -16.81
CA ALA A 48 -0.06 -7.92 -15.79
C ALA A 48 -1.38 -8.69 -15.85
N PRO A 49 -1.42 -9.95 -15.38
CA PRO A 49 -2.65 -10.74 -15.36
C PRO A 49 -3.69 -10.24 -14.37
N THR A 50 -3.31 -9.37 -13.44
CA THR A 50 -4.16 -8.85 -12.36
C THR A 50 -4.03 -7.34 -12.22
N LYS A 51 -5.11 -6.70 -11.73
CA LYS A 51 -5.07 -5.31 -11.27
C LYS A 51 -4.52 -5.25 -9.85
N ILE A 52 -3.92 -4.11 -9.47
CA ILE A 52 -3.47 -3.90 -8.10
C ILE A 52 -4.68 -3.54 -7.21
N ASP A 53 -4.77 -4.21 -6.06
CA ASP A 53 -5.73 -3.90 -4.99
C ASP A 53 -5.05 -3.22 -3.80
N GLY A 54 -3.71 -3.33 -3.70
CA GLY A 54 -2.92 -2.74 -2.65
C GLY A 54 -1.44 -3.10 -2.74
N ALA A 55 -0.68 -2.53 -1.83
CA ALA A 55 0.73 -2.84 -1.67
C ALA A 55 1.12 -2.81 -0.20
N SER A 56 2.30 -3.35 0.11
CA SER A 56 2.85 -3.29 1.46
C SER A 56 4.27 -2.77 1.43
N LEU A 57 4.56 -1.83 2.34
CA LEU A 57 5.90 -1.35 2.63
C LEU A 57 6.43 -2.07 3.87
N LYS A 58 7.66 -2.54 3.82
CA LYS A 58 8.37 -3.07 4.97
C LYS A 58 9.30 -2.01 5.53
N PRO A 59 9.19 -1.65 6.84
CA PRO A 59 10.18 -0.83 7.50
C PRO A 59 11.50 -1.61 7.63
N GLN A 60 12.64 -0.92 7.52
CA GLN A 60 13.94 -1.52 7.74
C GLN A 60 14.23 -1.59 9.24
N GLY A 61 14.59 -2.79 9.72
CA GLY A 61 14.94 -3.01 11.12
C GLY A 61 13.75 -3.17 12.08
N GLU A 62 12.52 -3.16 11.57
CA GLU A 62 11.31 -3.33 12.36
C GLU A 62 10.45 -4.48 11.82
N GLU A 63 9.61 -5.02 12.69
CA GLU A 63 8.60 -6.01 12.28
C GLU A 63 7.34 -5.31 11.75
N GLY A 64 6.56 -6.06 10.96
CA GLY A 64 5.29 -5.60 10.42
C GLY A 64 5.38 -4.95 9.06
N TYR A 65 4.24 -4.46 8.59
CA TYR A 65 4.07 -3.86 7.26
C TYR A 65 3.13 -2.67 7.33
N TRP A 66 3.38 -1.70 6.47
CA TRP A 66 2.50 -0.58 6.21
C TRP A 66 1.77 -0.80 4.90
N HIS A 67 0.45 -0.80 4.94
CA HIS A 67 -0.35 -1.00 3.75
C HIS A 67 -0.49 0.31 2.98
N MET A 68 -0.28 0.24 1.66
CA MET A 68 -0.60 1.32 0.75
C MET A 68 -1.96 1.06 0.12
N THR A 69 -2.77 2.09 0.05
CA THR A 69 -4.07 2.05 -0.64
C THR A 69 -3.90 2.43 -2.10
N VAL A 70 -4.77 1.88 -2.93
CA VAL A 70 -4.85 2.21 -4.34
C VAL A 70 -5.76 3.43 -4.51
N ALA A 71 -5.32 4.39 -5.31
CA ALA A 71 -6.04 5.61 -5.62
C ALA A 71 -6.30 5.73 -7.13
N GLY A 72 -7.35 6.42 -7.50
CA GLY A 72 -7.68 6.76 -8.88
C GLY A 72 -7.91 5.56 -9.79
N ASP A 73 -7.08 5.43 -10.83
CA ASP A 73 -7.19 4.42 -11.89
C ASP A 73 -6.68 3.01 -11.52
N GLY A 74 -6.38 2.78 -10.26
CA GLY A 74 -5.93 1.47 -9.77
C GLY A 74 -4.43 1.22 -9.91
N GLN A 75 -3.63 2.23 -10.25
CA GLN A 75 -2.18 2.11 -10.45
C GLN A 75 -1.37 3.03 -9.54
N LEU A 76 -2.03 3.95 -8.86
CA LEU A 76 -1.44 4.91 -7.93
C LEU A 76 -1.58 4.37 -6.50
N LEU A 77 -0.44 4.17 -5.84
CA LEU A 77 -0.35 3.67 -4.47
C LEU A 77 -0.02 4.82 -3.53
N THR A 78 -0.74 4.93 -2.42
CA THR A 78 -0.57 6.02 -1.44
C THR A 78 -0.56 5.49 -0.01
N GLN A 79 0.28 6.10 0.85
CA GLN A 79 0.30 5.88 2.30
C GLN A 79 0.60 7.21 3.00
N PRO A 80 -0.42 7.88 3.60
CA PRO A 80 -0.27 9.23 4.16
C PRO A 80 0.16 9.28 5.63
N TYR A 81 0.45 8.16 6.28
CA TYR A 81 0.69 8.09 7.72
C TYR A 81 2.07 7.57 8.10
N LEU A 82 3.07 7.62 7.20
CA LEU A 82 4.37 7.05 7.50
C LEU A 82 5.17 7.95 8.45
N PRO A 83 5.69 7.41 9.56
CA PRO A 83 6.66 8.11 10.41
C PRO A 83 8.04 8.16 9.74
N LEU A 84 8.98 8.82 10.42
CA LEU A 84 10.39 8.80 10.02
C LEU A 84 10.91 7.36 9.97
N GLY A 85 11.73 7.05 8.97
CA GLY A 85 12.26 5.70 8.81
C GLY A 85 12.71 5.41 7.38
N ALA A 86 13.18 4.19 7.18
CA ALA A 86 13.50 3.67 5.86
C ALA A 86 12.52 2.54 5.52
N TYR A 87 11.93 2.61 4.35
CA TYR A 87 10.89 1.70 3.88
C TYR A 87 11.22 1.19 2.50
N GLN A 88 10.74 0.01 2.20
CA GLN A 88 10.84 -0.56 0.86
C GLN A 88 9.55 -1.28 0.48
N LEU A 89 9.25 -1.29 -0.80
CA LEU A 89 8.12 -2.06 -1.31
C LEU A 89 8.39 -3.54 -1.09
N ALA A 90 7.50 -4.20 -0.37
CA ALA A 90 7.62 -5.62 -0.04
C ALA A 90 6.70 -6.48 -0.89
N THR A 91 5.47 -6.01 -1.12
CA THR A 91 4.49 -6.73 -1.94
C THR A 91 3.63 -5.79 -2.76
N LEU A 92 3.21 -6.26 -3.93
CA LEU A 92 2.00 -5.79 -4.61
C LEU A 92 0.96 -6.90 -4.49
N GLN A 93 -0.27 -6.52 -4.20
CA GLN A 93 -1.40 -7.43 -4.13
C GLN A 93 -2.35 -7.09 -5.27
N GLY A 94 -2.86 -8.12 -5.91
CA GLY A 94 -3.77 -7.92 -7.03
C GLY A 94 -4.75 -9.06 -7.18
N SER A 95 -5.94 -8.73 -7.65
CA SER A 95 -6.98 -9.69 -7.99
C SER A 95 -7.31 -9.63 -9.48
N GLY A 96 -7.75 -10.75 -10.00
CA GLY A 96 -8.18 -10.87 -11.40
C GLY A 96 -9.25 -11.92 -11.55
N PHE A 97 -10.21 -11.68 -12.43
CA PHE A 97 -11.39 -12.53 -12.58
C PHE A 97 -11.03 -14.00 -12.88
N PHE A 98 -9.98 -14.24 -13.68
CA PHE A 98 -9.52 -15.59 -14.02
C PHE A 98 -8.21 -15.97 -13.30
N ALA A 99 -7.48 -15.00 -12.76
CA ALA A 99 -6.15 -15.19 -12.17
C ALA A 99 -6.18 -15.37 -10.66
N GLY A 100 -7.35 -15.20 -10.01
CA GLY A 100 -7.46 -15.23 -8.55
C GLY A 100 -6.67 -14.10 -7.87
N ASN A 101 -6.27 -14.33 -6.63
CA ASN A 101 -5.46 -13.38 -5.87
C ASN A 101 -3.97 -13.67 -6.10
N ASN A 102 -3.24 -12.67 -6.58
CA ASN A 102 -1.81 -12.75 -6.77
C ASN A 102 -1.07 -11.82 -5.81
N VAL A 103 0.02 -12.31 -5.25
CA VAL A 103 0.93 -11.52 -4.41
C VAL A 103 2.31 -11.54 -5.05
N TYR A 104 2.71 -10.39 -5.56
CA TYR A 104 4.04 -10.16 -6.10
C TYR A 104 4.97 -9.75 -4.96
N ARG A 105 5.99 -10.56 -4.65
CA ARG A 105 6.90 -10.33 -3.54
C ARG A 105 8.23 -9.76 -4.05
N PHE A 106 8.68 -8.69 -3.42
CA PHE A 106 9.98 -8.08 -3.69
C PHE A 106 11.01 -8.52 -2.65
N PRO A 107 12.29 -8.64 -3.03
CA PRO A 107 13.36 -8.83 -2.07
C PRO A 107 13.36 -7.68 -1.05
N THR A 108 13.39 -8.02 0.23
CA THR A 108 13.41 -7.04 1.32
C THR A 108 14.81 -6.86 1.92
N TYR A 109 15.84 -7.27 1.21
CA TYR A 109 17.25 -7.15 1.59
C TYR A 109 18.08 -6.71 0.38
N GLY A 110 19.23 -6.11 0.64
CA GLY A 110 20.10 -5.59 -0.41
C GLY A 110 19.68 -4.21 -0.91
N ARG A 111 20.30 -3.79 -2.02
CA ARG A 111 19.99 -2.52 -2.67
C ARG A 111 18.66 -2.66 -3.39
N ASN A 112 17.65 -1.89 -2.96
CA ASN A 112 16.32 -1.94 -3.52
C ASN A 112 15.95 -0.58 -4.15
N GLU A 113 15.68 -0.57 -5.45
CA GLU A 113 15.30 0.64 -6.19
C GLU A 113 13.93 1.19 -5.77
N THR A 114 13.15 0.36 -5.08
CA THR A 114 11.84 0.74 -4.53
C THR A 114 11.91 1.15 -3.05
N ALA A 115 13.10 1.49 -2.55
CA ALA A 115 13.27 1.96 -1.18
C ALA A 115 13.09 3.48 -1.10
N VAL A 116 12.56 3.93 0.03
CA VAL A 116 12.44 5.35 0.39
C VAL A 116 12.94 5.57 1.81
N ARG A 117 13.67 6.67 2.03
CA ARG A 117 14.11 7.09 3.36
C ARG A 117 13.44 8.40 3.73
N ILE A 118 12.68 8.38 4.80
CA ILE A 118 11.97 9.53 5.37
C ILE A 118 12.82 10.10 6.50
N GLN A 119 13.48 11.23 6.25
CA GLN A 119 14.34 11.90 7.24
C GLN A 119 13.62 13.05 7.97
N LYS A 120 12.57 13.59 7.37
CA LYS A 120 11.69 14.62 7.94
C LYS A 120 10.27 14.42 7.43
N PRO A 121 9.24 14.89 8.15
CA PRO A 121 7.86 14.84 7.64
C PRO A 121 7.75 15.55 6.29
N GLY A 122 7.07 14.90 5.33
CA GLY A 122 7.00 15.45 3.97
C GLY A 122 6.27 14.57 2.97
N ILE A 123 6.52 14.87 1.70
CA ILE A 123 5.97 14.13 0.56
C ILE A 123 7.12 13.42 -0.15
N TYR A 124 6.99 12.13 -0.39
CA TYR A 124 8.02 11.27 -0.93
C TYR A 124 7.51 10.44 -2.10
N PHE A 125 8.09 10.65 -3.25
CA PHE A 125 7.83 9.88 -4.45
C PHE A 125 8.81 8.72 -4.57
N MET A 126 8.33 7.49 -4.50
CA MET A 126 9.17 6.29 -4.66
C MET A 126 9.56 6.04 -6.12
N GLY A 127 8.75 6.49 -7.05
CA GLY A 127 8.97 6.31 -8.48
C GLY A 127 7.73 5.84 -9.23
N ALA A 128 7.83 5.89 -10.55
CA ALA A 128 6.89 5.26 -11.45
C ALA A 128 7.53 4.00 -12.04
N TYR A 129 6.78 2.92 -12.09
CA TYR A 129 7.23 1.61 -12.53
C TYR A 129 6.23 1.01 -13.51
N ARG A 130 6.72 0.08 -14.34
CA ARG A 130 5.90 -0.76 -15.21
C ARG A 130 6.17 -2.22 -14.89
N TYR A 131 5.12 -3.01 -14.85
CA TYR A 131 5.23 -4.47 -14.78
C TYR A 131 5.91 -5.01 -16.04
N THR A 132 6.80 -5.96 -15.85
CA THR A 132 7.45 -6.67 -16.94
C THR A 132 7.43 -8.16 -16.66
N LYS A 133 6.90 -8.91 -17.62
CA LYS A 133 6.91 -10.36 -17.55
C LYS A 133 8.33 -10.88 -17.83
N VAL A 134 8.89 -11.61 -16.88
CA VAL A 134 10.19 -12.26 -17.03
C VAL A 134 9.96 -13.61 -17.74
N LYS A 135 10.67 -13.85 -18.82
CA LYS A 135 10.68 -15.19 -19.47
C LYS A 135 11.32 -16.18 -18.50
N THR A 136 10.61 -17.26 -18.22
CA THR A 136 11.08 -18.34 -17.35
C THR A 136 11.17 -19.64 -18.17
N GLY A 137 12.05 -20.55 -17.75
CA GLY A 137 12.13 -21.89 -18.33
C GLY A 137 10.87 -22.71 -18.04
N PHE A 138 10.68 -23.79 -18.79
CA PHE A 138 9.47 -24.62 -18.73
C PHE A 138 9.13 -25.17 -17.34
N PHE A 139 10.15 -25.36 -16.48
CA PHE A 139 10.01 -25.88 -15.11
C PHE A 139 10.16 -24.80 -14.04
N GLU A 140 10.33 -23.52 -14.41
CA GLU A 140 10.43 -22.42 -13.48
C GLU A 140 9.06 -21.76 -13.26
N GLY A 141 8.75 -21.43 -12.01
CA GLY A 141 7.54 -20.66 -11.71
C GLY A 141 7.54 -19.29 -12.39
N SER A 142 6.37 -18.70 -12.56
CA SER A 142 6.23 -17.37 -13.15
C SER A 142 7.03 -16.34 -12.35
N LYS A 143 7.95 -15.66 -13.03
CA LYS A 143 8.72 -14.54 -12.48
C LYS A 143 8.17 -13.24 -13.03
N PHE A 144 8.31 -12.18 -12.28
CA PHE A 144 7.98 -10.82 -12.71
C PHE A 144 9.11 -9.87 -12.34
N ALA A 145 9.13 -8.74 -13.00
CA ALA A 145 9.96 -7.61 -12.64
C ALA A 145 9.12 -6.33 -12.72
N ILE A 146 9.59 -5.28 -12.09
CA ILE A 146 9.14 -3.92 -12.35
C ILE A 146 10.31 -3.12 -12.89
N GLU A 147 10.06 -2.35 -13.92
CA GLU A 147 11.02 -1.46 -14.55
C GLU A 147 10.67 -0.02 -14.22
N ARG A 148 11.67 0.77 -13.84
CA ARG A 148 11.46 2.19 -13.56
C ARG A 148 11.19 2.95 -14.85
N VAL A 149 10.11 3.73 -14.88
CA VAL A 149 9.72 4.55 -16.03
C VAL A 149 9.73 6.04 -15.66
N LYS A 150 9.81 6.89 -16.68
CA LYS A 150 9.86 8.35 -16.46
C LYS A 150 8.48 9.00 -16.38
N SER A 151 7.46 8.33 -16.89
CA SER A 151 6.07 8.80 -16.88
C SER A 151 5.18 7.77 -16.21
N PRO A 152 4.18 8.21 -15.40
CA PRO A 152 3.87 9.61 -15.08
C PRO A 152 4.92 10.22 -14.15
N SER A 153 5.07 11.54 -14.22
CA SER A 153 5.95 12.31 -13.36
C SER A 153 5.38 12.49 -11.95
N GLU A 154 6.25 12.88 -11.00
CA GLU A 154 5.82 13.22 -9.63
C GLU A 154 4.69 14.27 -9.61
N ALA A 155 4.81 15.31 -10.43
CA ALA A 155 3.83 16.38 -10.51
C ALA A 155 2.46 15.90 -11.01
N GLU A 156 2.44 15.08 -12.07
CA GLU A 156 1.19 14.50 -12.60
C GLU A 156 0.50 13.62 -11.57
N LEU A 157 1.25 12.83 -10.81
CA LEU A 157 0.70 11.98 -9.78
C LEU A 157 0.18 12.78 -8.57
N LEU A 158 0.89 13.83 -8.15
CA LEU A 158 0.41 14.73 -7.09
C LEU A 158 -0.88 15.45 -7.49
N GLN A 159 -1.04 15.84 -8.77
CA GLN A 159 -2.30 16.39 -9.27
C GLN A 159 -3.46 15.38 -9.22
N ARG A 160 -3.18 14.08 -9.38
CA ARG A 160 -4.20 13.03 -9.19
C ARG A 160 -4.52 12.86 -7.71
N ILE A 161 -3.51 12.75 -6.83
CA ILE A 161 -3.69 12.63 -5.37
C ILE A 161 -4.49 13.81 -4.82
N GLN A 162 -4.28 15.03 -5.31
CA GLN A 162 -4.99 16.23 -4.85
C GLN A 162 -6.52 16.13 -5.04
N LYS A 163 -7.00 15.28 -5.93
CA LYS A 163 -8.43 15.08 -6.20
C LYS A 163 -9.09 14.07 -5.27
N GLU A 164 -8.30 13.29 -4.53
CA GLU A 164 -8.78 12.28 -3.59
C GLU A 164 -9.52 12.93 -2.41
N ASP A 165 -10.63 12.32 -1.99
CA ASP A 165 -11.47 12.89 -0.93
C ASP A 165 -10.76 13.01 0.41
N TRP A 166 -9.85 12.08 0.74
CA TRP A 166 -9.06 12.12 1.97
C TRP A 166 -8.04 13.28 2.02
N VAL A 167 -7.77 13.95 0.91
CA VAL A 167 -6.87 15.11 0.84
C VAL A 167 -7.61 16.39 1.20
N LYS A 168 -8.88 16.51 0.80
CA LYS A 168 -9.67 17.73 0.95
C LYS A 168 -9.84 18.10 2.42
N GLY A 169 -9.50 19.34 2.77
CA GLY A 169 -9.60 19.86 4.14
C GLY A 169 -8.58 19.27 5.13
N THR A 170 -7.62 18.47 4.67
CA THR A 170 -6.52 17.96 5.52
C THR A 170 -5.23 18.73 5.30
N GLN A 171 -4.22 18.46 6.15
CA GLN A 171 -2.88 19.03 5.98
C GLN A 171 -2.27 18.71 4.60
N TRP A 172 -2.69 17.63 3.96
CA TRP A 172 -2.14 17.19 2.68
C TRP A 172 -2.50 18.12 1.53
N GLU A 173 -3.63 18.79 1.58
CA GLU A 173 -4.03 19.74 0.54
C GLU A 173 -3.02 20.88 0.40
N ALA A 174 -2.62 21.50 1.51
CA ALA A 174 -1.64 22.58 1.52
C ALA A 174 -0.23 22.09 1.17
N ARG A 175 0.17 20.91 1.72
CA ARG A 175 1.50 20.34 1.46
C ARG A 175 1.67 19.91 -0.01
N ILE A 176 0.66 19.31 -0.62
CA ILE A 176 0.70 18.93 -2.05
C ILE A 176 0.78 20.16 -2.93
N ARG A 177 -0.01 21.20 -2.62
CA ARG A 177 0.04 22.47 -3.37
C ARG A 177 1.44 23.11 -3.30
N SER A 178 2.04 23.14 -2.13
CA SER A 178 3.42 23.63 -1.94
C SER A 178 4.42 22.81 -2.75
N ARG A 179 4.32 21.49 -2.71
CA ARG A 179 5.20 20.58 -3.45
C ARG A 179 5.08 20.75 -4.97
N LEU A 180 3.87 20.90 -5.48
CA LEU A 180 3.62 21.18 -6.89
C LEU A 180 4.24 22.52 -7.33
N ALA A 181 4.16 23.56 -6.50
CA ALA A 181 4.80 24.85 -6.76
C ALA A 181 6.34 24.76 -6.79
N GLU A 182 6.95 23.88 -5.97
CA GLU A 182 8.39 23.62 -6.00
C GLU A 182 8.81 22.91 -7.30
N LEU A 183 8.01 21.91 -7.74
CA LEU A 183 8.29 21.13 -8.95
C LEU A 183 8.14 21.95 -10.22
N GLY A 184 7.22 22.92 -10.24
CA GLY A 184 7.04 23.83 -11.38
C GLY A 184 8.11 24.89 -11.55
N LYS A 185 9.04 25.03 -10.59
CA LYS A 185 10.18 25.97 -10.65
C LYS A 185 11.46 25.37 -11.22
N LYS A 186 11.47 24.06 -11.47
CA LYS A 186 12.59 23.31 -12.06
C LYS A 186 12.41 23.12 -13.55
#